data_d8a8f201c10a3fbc41c6d56cbc149e01
#
_entry.id   d8a8f201c10a3fbc41c6d56cbc149e01
#
_cell.length_a   1.000
_cell.length_b   1.000
_cell.length_c   1.000
_cell.angle_alpha   90.00
_cell.angle_beta   90.00
_cell.angle_gamma   90.00
#
_symmetry.space_group_name_H-M   'P 1'
#
loop_
_entity.id
_entity.type
_entity.pdbx_description
1 polymer ?
#
loop_
_entity_poly.entity_id
_entity_poly.type
_entity_poly.pdbx_seq_one_letter_code
_entity_poly.pdbx_strand_id
1 'polypeptide(L)'
;MTHFIFVTGGVVSSLGKGISAASVAALLEARGLKVTMVKMDPYINVDPGTMSPFQHGEVFVTEDGAETDLDLGYYERFLRRAKMTKLNNFTSGRVYQDVLNKERRGDYLGGTVQVIPHITDNIKERVLRAGEGYDVAIVEIGGTVGDIESLPFMESVRQLMVELGHKRTMLMHLTLLPYIKSAAELKTKPTQHSVKELLSIGIQPDILICRTEYDVDADTTRKIALFTNVEARAVVVCKDARSIYQIPRTFYEQNVDDLICERFGYNDLPEADLTDWDNVVEALLNPEYTVRVAMVGKYVELPDAYKSVNEALLHAGIQNRVKVQIDYVNAEELESQDVAEVLKDADAILVPGGFGERGTEGKMKAIQFARENGVPFLGICLGMQLAVIEYARNVAGIADATSTEFNRSTKSPLIGLITEWLDERGEVQQRSADSDLGGTMRLGAQKSELVAGTKTAEVYGSEEIIERHRHRYEMNNRYIPVLEEKGMKISGYSPVQHLVETVEIPAHSWFIAVQFHPEFTSSPRDGHPLFAGFIDAAKKQYQKTK
;
A
#
# COMPACT_ATOMS: atom_id res chain seq x y z
N MET A 1 11.22 -14.81 22.28
CA MET A 1 10.96 -15.98 21.40
C MET A 1 9.68 -15.69 20.65
N THR A 2 9.69 -15.69 19.31
CA THR A 2 8.54 -15.26 18.49
C THR A 2 7.43 -16.30 18.47
N HIS A 3 6.19 -15.87 18.60
CA HIS A 3 4.98 -16.63 18.37
C HIS A 3 4.45 -16.39 16.96
N PHE A 4 3.85 -17.38 16.33
CA PHE A 4 3.40 -17.30 14.95
C PHE A 4 1.88 -17.55 14.86
N ILE A 5 1.18 -16.61 14.21
CA ILE A 5 -0.24 -16.75 13.88
C ILE A 5 -0.33 -16.91 12.36
N PHE A 6 -0.74 -18.07 11.90
CA PHE A 6 -0.98 -18.34 10.49
C PHE A 6 -2.42 -17.98 10.14
N VAL A 7 -2.61 -17.24 9.04
CA VAL A 7 -3.94 -16.79 8.59
C VAL A 7 -4.22 -17.38 7.22
N THR A 8 -5.27 -18.20 7.14
CA THR A 8 -5.73 -18.82 5.91
C THR A 8 -7.16 -18.40 5.58
N GLY A 9 -7.59 -18.61 4.35
CA GLY A 9 -8.98 -18.37 3.97
C GLY A 9 -9.51 -19.46 3.07
N GLY A 10 -10.80 -19.66 3.12
CA GLY A 10 -11.50 -20.61 2.29
C GLY A 10 -12.78 -20.02 1.70
N VAL A 11 -13.49 -20.81 0.91
CA VAL A 11 -14.75 -20.50 0.23
C VAL A 11 -14.59 -19.61 -1.01
N VAL A 12 -14.04 -18.39 -0.85
CA VAL A 12 -13.88 -17.42 -1.95
C VAL A 12 -12.62 -16.58 -1.78
N SER A 13 -12.10 -16.02 -2.86
CA SER A 13 -11.07 -14.98 -2.84
C SER A 13 -11.63 -13.65 -2.29
N SER A 14 -10.76 -12.70 -1.99
CA SER A 14 -11.14 -11.36 -1.47
C SER A 14 -12.01 -11.38 -0.21
N LEU A 15 -11.87 -12.43 0.61
CA LEU A 15 -12.61 -12.61 1.85
C LEU A 15 -12.24 -11.61 2.95
N GLY A 16 -11.10 -10.91 2.79
CA GLY A 16 -10.60 -9.93 3.77
C GLY A 16 -9.56 -10.50 4.73
N LYS A 17 -8.77 -11.50 4.30
CA LYS A 17 -7.67 -12.06 5.09
C LYS A 17 -6.70 -11.00 5.59
N GLY A 18 -6.18 -10.14 4.68
CA GLY A 18 -5.23 -9.09 5.02
C GLY A 18 -5.76 -8.11 6.05
N ILE A 19 -7.01 -7.67 5.89
CA ILE A 19 -7.66 -6.75 6.84
C ILE A 19 -7.87 -7.42 8.20
N SER A 20 -8.32 -8.68 8.23
CA SER A 20 -8.51 -9.42 9.48
C SER A 20 -7.18 -9.66 10.20
N ALA A 21 -6.15 -10.07 9.45
CA ALA A 21 -4.80 -10.25 9.97
C ALA A 21 -4.21 -8.95 10.53
N ALA A 22 -4.33 -7.84 9.78
CA ALA A 22 -3.89 -6.53 10.19
C ALA A 22 -4.67 -5.98 11.41
N SER A 23 -5.96 -6.29 11.52
CA SER A 23 -6.79 -5.92 12.67
C SER A 23 -6.35 -6.65 13.95
N VAL A 24 -6.02 -7.93 13.84
CA VAL A 24 -5.44 -8.70 14.95
C VAL A 24 -4.04 -8.16 15.31
N ALA A 25 -3.23 -7.82 14.31
CA ALA A 25 -1.93 -7.18 14.54
C ALA A 25 -2.06 -5.88 15.32
N ALA A 26 -3.01 -5.03 14.94
CA ALA A 26 -3.30 -3.77 15.62
C ALA A 26 -3.76 -3.96 17.07
N LEU A 27 -4.58 -4.97 17.35
CA LEU A 27 -5.01 -5.33 18.71
C LEU A 27 -3.82 -5.74 19.59
N LEU A 28 -2.95 -6.62 19.06
CA LEU A 28 -1.78 -7.08 19.80
C LEU A 28 -0.75 -5.96 20.00
N GLU A 29 -0.58 -5.08 19.01
CA GLU A 29 0.24 -3.86 19.15
C GLU A 29 -0.35 -2.92 20.22
N ALA A 30 -1.68 -2.77 20.28
CA ALA A 30 -2.36 -1.96 21.29
C ALA A 30 -2.19 -2.52 22.71
N ARG A 31 -1.95 -3.83 22.85
CA ARG A 31 -1.55 -4.47 24.14
C ARG A 31 -0.06 -4.33 24.46
N GLY A 32 0.71 -3.65 23.61
CA GLY A 32 2.14 -3.38 23.83
C GLY A 32 3.11 -4.38 23.20
N LEU A 33 2.64 -5.41 22.50
CA LEU A 33 3.48 -6.38 21.82
C LEU A 33 4.16 -5.79 20.56
N LYS A 34 5.35 -6.28 20.25
CA LYS A 34 6.01 -6.02 18.96
C LYS A 34 5.51 -7.02 17.93
N VAL A 35 4.75 -6.53 16.98
CA VAL A 35 4.10 -7.37 15.97
C VAL A 35 4.68 -7.09 14.59
N THR A 36 4.88 -8.13 13.79
CA THR A 36 5.17 -8.04 12.35
C THR A 36 4.19 -8.87 11.55
N MET A 37 4.13 -8.62 10.25
CA MET A 37 3.26 -9.37 9.34
C MET A 37 4.07 -9.89 8.16
N VAL A 38 3.65 -11.03 7.59
CA VAL A 38 4.27 -11.67 6.43
C VAL A 38 3.18 -12.07 5.45
N LYS A 39 3.38 -11.74 4.18
CA LYS A 39 2.54 -12.16 3.07
C LYS A 39 3.22 -13.26 2.26
N MET A 40 2.54 -14.37 2.06
CA MET A 40 2.96 -15.46 1.18
C MET A 40 2.02 -15.53 -0.03
N ASP A 41 2.53 -15.19 -1.21
CA ASP A 41 1.74 -15.16 -2.45
C ASP A 41 1.98 -16.40 -3.30
N PRO A 42 0.93 -17.17 -3.66
CA PRO A 42 1.09 -18.46 -4.32
C PRO A 42 1.42 -18.39 -5.81
N TYR A 43 1.41 -17.20 -6.43
CA TYR A 43 1.73 -17.06 -7.84
C TYR A 43 3.23 -17.25 -8.16
N ILE A 44 3.52 -17.54 -9.45
CA ILE A 44 4.87 -17.88 -9.94
C ILE A 44 5.70 -16.66 -10.35
N ASN A 45 5.14 -15.46 -10.39
CA ASN A 45 5.93 -14.24 -10.59
C ASN A 45 6.96 -14.11 -9.46
N VAL A 46 8.17 -13.65 -9.78
CA VAL A 46 9.26 -13.51 -8.79
C VAL A 46 8.94 -12.40 -7.79
N ASP A 47 8.38 -11.32 -8.31
CA ASP A 47 7.82 -10.19 -7.55
C ASP A 47 6.70 -9.51 -8.37
N PRO A 48 5.89 -8.62 -7.76
CA PRO A 48 4.81 -7.93 -8.46
C PRO A 48 5.26 -6.72 -9.30
N GLY A 49 6.52 -6.33 -9.30
CA GLY A 49 7.02 -5.10 -9.94
C GLY A 49 6.74 -5.00 -11.45
N THR A 50 6.62 -6.14 -12.14
CA THR A 50 6.32 -6.21 -13.57
C THR A 50 4.87 -6.59 -13.88
N MET A 51 4.05 -6.80 -12.86
CA MET A 51 2.66 -7.22 -13.03
C MET A 51 1.77 -6.05 -13.45
N SER A 52 0.75 -6.34 -14.25
CA SER A 52 -0.20 -5.32 -14.67
C SER A 52 -1.07 -4.85 -13.50
N PRO A 53 -1.20 -3.52 -13.28
CA PRO A 53 -2.12 -3.00 -12.27
C PRO A 53 -3.58 -3.45 -12.44
N PHE A 54 -3.99 -3.80 -13.67
CA PHE A 54 -5.33 -4.36 -13.96
C PHE A 54 -5.57 -5.72 -13.32
N GLN A 55 -4.52 -6.49 -13.05
CA GLN A 55 -4.64 -7.84 -12.48
C GLN A 55 -4.35 -7.88 -10.98
N HIS A 56 -3.43 -7.06 -10.50
CA HIS A 56 -2.91 -7.12 -9.13
C HIS A 56 -3.09 -5.82 -8.34
N GLY A 57 -3.63 -4.77 -8.95
CA GLY A 57 -3.72 -3.46 -8.32
C GLY A 57 -2.36 -2.77 -8.22
N GLU A 58 -2.19 -1.95 -7.19
CA GLU A 58 -0.99 -1.18 -6.93
C GLU A 58 0.20 -2.06 -6.54
N VAL A 59 1.39 -1.68 -6.99
CA VAL A 59 2.65 -2.19 -6.46
C VAL A 59 3.05 -1.33 -5.27
N PHE A 60 3.03 -1.91 -4.07
CA PHE A 60 3.46 -1.23 -2.85
C PHE A 60 4.98 -1.31 -2.70
N VAL A 61 5.62 -0.21 -2.33
CA VAL A 61 7.07 -0.15 -2.13
C VAL A 61 7.40 -0.07 -0.66
N THR A 62 8.20 -1.02 -0.17
CA THR A 62 8.67 -1.06 1.20
C THR A 62 9.77 -0.04 1.49
N GLU A 63 10.12 0.13 2.77
CA GLU A 63 11.18 1.05 3.19
C GLU A 63 12.55 0.70 2.56
N ASP A 64 12.87 -0.60 2.47
CA ASP A 64 14.11 -1.10 1.87
C ASP A 64 14.06 -1.28 0.33
N GLY A 65 13.01 -0.77 -0.32
CA GLY A 65 12.88 -0.70 -1.77
C GLY A 65 12.39 -1.98 -2.43
N ALA A 66 11.77 -2.90 -1.70
CA ALA A 66 11.11 -4.04 -2.33
C ALA A 66 9.78 -3.62 -2.96
N GLU A 67 9.53 -4.08 -4.18
CA GLU A 67 8.23 -4.01 -4.85
C GLU A 67 7.39 -5.21 -4.40
N THR A 68 6.23 -4.95 -3.80
CA THR A 68 5.45 -5.96 -3.07
C THR A 68 3.96 -5.87 -3.41
N ASP A 69 3.21 -6.86 -2.94
CA ASP A 69 1.76 -6.88 -3.01
C ASP A 69 1.14 -5.71 -2.22
N LEU A 70 -0.02 -5.22 -2.67
CA LEU A 70 -0.75 -4.11 -2.06
C LEU A 70 -1.17 -4.37 -0.59
N ASP A 71 -1.26 -5.63 -0.18
CA ASP A 71 -1.63 -6.01 1.19
C ASP A 71 -0.62 -5.49 2.22
N LEU A 72 0.67 -5.33 1.85
CA LEU A 72 1.66 -4.75 2.74
C LEU A 72 1.33 -3.30 3.13
N GLY A 73 0.66 -2.57 2.23
CA GLY A 73 0.10 -1.26 2.54
C GLY A 73 -0.95 -1.31 3.66
N TYR A 74 -1.84 -2.31 3.66
CA TYR A 74 -2.76 -2.51 4.78
C TYR A 74 -2.02 -2.79 6.08
N TYR A 75 -0.98 -3.63 6.04
CA TYR A 75 -0.22 -3.95 7.25
C TYR A 75 0.39 -2.70 7.88
N GLU A 76 1.04 -1.84 7.09
CA GLU A 76 1.63 -0.61 7.61
C GLU A 76 0.60 0.44 8.07
N ARG A 77 -0.60 0.45 7.48
CA ARG A 77 -1.69 1.33 7.91
C ARG A 77 -2.28 0.92 9.25
N PHE A 78 -2.30 -0.38 9.55
CA PHE A 78 -2.81 -0.92 10.81
C PHE A 78 -1.75 -0.96 11.91
N LEU A 79 -0.48 -1.14 11.57
CA LEU A 79 0.65 -1.14 12.50
C LEU A 79 1.33 0.23 12.54
N ARG A 80 1.61 0.75 13.73
CA ARG A 80 2.33 2.03 13.89
C ARG A 80 3.84 1.83 14.05
N ARG A 81 4.25 0.72 14.66
CA ARG A 81 5.63 0.45 15.07
C ARG A 81 6.41 -0.41 14.10
N ALA A 82 5.75 -1.22 13.30
CA ALA A 82 6.40 -2.09 12.33
C ALA A 82 6.42 -1.44 10.95
N LYS A 83 7.60 -1.46 10.31
CA LYS A 83 7.77 -1.14 8.90
C LYS A 83 8.00 -2.43 8.12
N MET A 84 7.35 -2.54 6.97
CA MET A 84 7.49 -3.70 6.10
C MET A 84 8.77 -3.59 5.26
N THR A 85 9.41 -4.73 5.05
CA THR A 85 10.65 -4.88 4.30
C THR A 85 10.51 -6.04 3.32
N LYS A 86 11.55 -6.29 2.51
CA LYS A 86 11.63 -7.46 1.62
C LYS A 86 11.48 -8.82 2.33
N LEU A 87 11.60 -8.86 3.66
CA LEU A 87 11.36 -10.07 4.43
C LEU A 87 9.88 -10.35 4.66
N ASN A 88 9.02 -9.35 4.49
CA ASN A 88 7.61 -9.40 4.82
C ASN A 88 6.71 -9.84 3.65
N ASN A 89 7.28 -10.00 2.44
CA ASN A 89 6.55 -10.54 1.28
C ASN A 89 7.44 -11.45 0.46
N PHE A 90 6.94 -12.60 0.07
CA PHE A 90 7.57 -13.46 -0.91
C PHE A 90 6.55 -14.32 -1.67
N THR A 91 6.89 -14.64 -2.91
CA THR A 91 6.07 -15.40 -3.83
C THR A 91 6.56 -16.84 -3.96
N SER A 92 5.70 -17.74 -4.44
CA SER A 92 6.14 -19.07 -4.86
C SER A 92 7.26 -18.98 -5.89
N GLY A 93 7.14 -18.10 -6.89
CA GLY A 93 8.17 -17.92 -7.90
C GLY A 93 9.54 -17.58 -7.33
N ARG A 94 9.61 -16.68 -6.34
CA ARG A 94 10.85 -16.33 -5.65
C ARG A 94 11.45 -17.51 -4.90
N VAL A 95 10.61 -18.27 -4.19
CA VAL A 95 11.06 -19.46 -3.46
C VAL A 95 11.66 -20.51 -4.41
N TYR A 96 10.93 -20.83 -5.50
CA TYR A 96 11.42 -21.79 -6.49
C TYR A 96 12.71 -21.31 -7.18
N GLN A 97 12.78 -20.02 -7.55
CA GLN A 97 13.99 -19.44 -8.15
C GLN A 97 15.21 -19.60 -7.22
N ASP A 98 15.06 -19.32 -5.93
CA ASP A 98 16.16 -19.45 -4.97
C ASP A 98 16.63 -20.87 -4.82
N VAL A 99 15.70 -21.86 -4.74
CA VAL A 99 16.05 -23.29 -4.64
C VAL A 99 16.71 -23.77 -5.92
N LEU A 100 16.20 -23.38 -7.10
CA LEU A 100 16.83 -23.72 -8.39
C LEU A 100 18.23 -23.10 -8.53
N ASN A 101 18.40 -21.87 -8.10
CA ASN A 101 19.71 -21.21 -8.09
C ASN A 101 20.70 -21.93 -7.15
N LYS A 102 20.28 -22.39 -5.98
CA LYS A 102 21.09 -23.22 -5.06
C LYS A 102 21.46 -24.56 -5.71
N GLU A 103 20.50 -25.24 -6.38
CA GLU A 103 20.76 -26.48 -7.12
C GLU A 103 21.84 -26.27 -8.20
N ARG A 104 21.71 -25.24 -9.03
CA ARG A 104 22.65 -24.92 -10.10
C ARG A 104 24.06 -24.59 -9.60
N ARG A 105 24.18 -24.03 -8.42
CA ARG A 105 25.48 -23.78 -7.77
C ARG A 105 26.10 -25.04 -7.13
N GLY A 106 25.34 -26.13 -7.02
CA GLY A 106 25.78 -27.37 -6.39
C GLY A 106 25.63 -27.40 -4.87
N ASP A 107 24.84 -26.49 -4.28
CA ASP A 107 24.67 -26.39 -2.82
C ASP A 107 24.05 -27.65 -2.20
N TYR A 108 23.37 -28.47 -3.02
CA TYR A 108 22.76 -29.74 -2.60
C TYR A 108 23.62 -30.99 -2.87
N LEU A 109 24.90 -30.80 -3.26
CA LEU A 109 25.91 -31.86 -3.41
C LEU A 109 25.47 -33.03 -4.31
N GLY A 110 24.66 -32.79 -5.34
CA GLY A 110 24.14 -33.80 -6.28
C GLY A 110 22.94 -34.57 -5.76
N GLY A 111 22.35 -34.18 -4.62
CA GLY A 111 21.11 -34.77 -4.11
C GLY A 111 19.91 -34.45 -4.98
N THR A 112 18.90 -35.33 -4.95
CA THR A 112 17.62 -35.05 -5.63
C THR A 112 16.87 -33.91 -4.91
N VAL A 113 16.61 -32.80 -5.60
CA VAL A 113 15.88 -31.64 -5.06
C VAL A 113 14.37 -31.84 -5.27
N GLN A 114 13.59 -31.74 -4.20
CA GLN A 114 12.15 -32.01 -4.20
C GLN A 114 11.40 -30.86 -3.48
N VAL A 115 10.08 -30.80 -3.66
CA VAL A 115 9.24 -29.81 -2.94
C VAL A 115 9.42 -29.98 -1.43
N ILE A 116 9.32 -31.21 -0.93
CA ILE A 116 9.65 -31.58 0.44
C ILE A 116 10.99 -32.33 0.40
N PRO A 117 12.04 -31.88 1.12
CA PRO A 117 12.05 -30.75 2.07
C PRO A 117 12.50 -29.41 1.49
N HIS A 118 13.04 -29.32 0.27
CA HIS A 118 13.86 -28.18 -0.17
C HIS A 118 13.06 -26.86 -0.34
N ILE A 119 11.85 -26.96 -0.95
CA ILE A 119 10.96 -25.79 -1.08
C ILE A 119 10.35 -25.46 0.28
N THR A 120 9.86 -26.47 1.02
CA THR A 120 9.24 -26.25 2.33
C THR A 120 10.24 -25.68 3.34
N ASP A 121 11.50 -26.13 3.35
CA ASP A 121 12.54 -25.58 4.24
C ASP A 121 12.87 -24.13 3.89
N ASN A 122 12.93 -23.77 2.60
CA ASN A 122 13.14 -22.37 2.18
C ASN A 122 11.99 -21.47 2.63
N ILE A 123 10.74 -21.95 2.54
CA ILE A 123 9.56 -21.21 3.03
C ILE A 123 9.63 -21.04 4.55
N LYS A 124 9.90 -22.12 5.30
CA LYS A 124 10.00 -22.09 6.77
C LYS A 124 11.10 -21.12 7.22
N GLU A 125 12.29 -21.19 6.60
CA GLU A 125 13.40 -20.28 6.90
C GLU A 125 13.01 -18.81 6.73
N ARG A 126 12.30 -18.45 5.64
CA ARG A 126 11.82 -17.09 5.40
C ARG A 126 10.83 -16.62 6.44
N VAL A 127 9.85 -17.45 6.81
CA VAL A 127 8.86 -17.16 7.84
C VAL A 127 9.54 -16.93 9.20
N LEU A 128 10.44 -17.81 9.60
CA LEU A 128 11.16 -17.71 10.88
C LEU A 128 12.01 -16.43 10.92
N ARG A 129 12.74 -16.16 9.84
CA ARG A 129 13.59 -14.96 9.71
C ARG A 129 12.79 -13.66 9.77
N ALA A 130 11.63 -13.61 9.14
CA ALA A 130 10.76 -12.42 9.18
C ALA A 130 10.20 -12.15 10.60
N GLY A 131 10.09 -13.18 11.43
CA GLY A 131 9.66 -13.07 12.82
C GLY A 131 10.76 -12.67 13.81
N GLU A 132 12.03 -12.65 13.42
CA GLU A 132 13.14 -12.37 14.34
C GLU A 132 13.02 -10.98 14.96
N GLY A 133 13.13 -10.91 16.28
CA GLY A 133 13.07 -9.64 17.04
C GLY A 133 11.66 -9.14 17.38
N TYR A 134 10.62 -9.88 16.96
CA TYR A 134 9.22 -9.59 17.27
C TYR A 134 8.66 -10.58 18.31
N ASP A 135 7.64 -10.14 19.04
CA ASP A 135 6.91 -11.00 19.98
C ASP A 135 5.95 -11.92 19.21
N VAL A 136 5.26 -11.36 18.21
CA VAL A 136 4.31 -12.08 17.35
C VAL A 136 4.58 -11.75 15.88
N ALA A 137 4.59 -12.81 15.05
CA ALA A 137 4.57 -12.70 13.58
C ALA A 137 3.25 -13.28 13.05
N ILE A 138 2.49 -12.46 12.33
CA ILE A 138 1.25 -12.90 11.68
C ILE A 138 1.55 -13.18 10.21
N VAL A 139 1.32 -14.42 9.79
CA VAL A 139 1.68 -14.92 8.45
C VAL A 139 0.40 -15.17 7.65
N GLU A 140 0.13 -14.31 6.68
CA GLU A 140 -1.01 -14.46 5.79
C GLU A 140 -0.65 -15.34 4.59
N ILE A 141 -1.42 -16.40 4.39
CA ILE A 141 -1.30 -17.28 3.23
C ILE A 141 -2.26 -16.82 2.14
N GLY A 142 -1.70 -16.41 1.01
CA GLY A 142 -2.46 -16.06 -0.19
C GLY A 142 -3.20 -17.25 -0.80
N GLY A 143 -4.19 -16.97 -1.64
CA GLY A 143 -5.04 -17.99 -2.25
C GLY A 143 -6.13 -18.52 -1.32
N THR A 144 -6.76 -19.59 -1.74
CA THR A 144 -7.85 -20.27 -1.03
C THR A 144 -7.38 -21.67 -0.62
N VAL A 145 -7.75 -22.12 0.57
CA VAL A 145 -7.44 -23.48 1.02
C VAL A 145 -8.06 -24.48 0.04
N GLY A 146 -7.24 -25.40 -0.45
CA GLY A 146 -7.61 -26.35 -1.53
C GLY A 146 -7.05 -26.00 -2.90
N ASP A 147 -6.57 -24.77 -3.11
CA ASP A 147 -5.91 -24.38 -4.36
C ASP A 147 -4.53 -25.05 -4.48
N ILE A 148 -4.23 -25.59 -5.67
CA ILE A 148 -2.95 -26.29 -5.95
C ILE A 148 -1.74 -25.38 -5.67
N GLU A 149 -1.84 -24.12 -6.03
CA GLU A 149 -0.77 -23.13 -5.92
C GLU A 149 -0.34 -22.92 -4.46
N SER A 150 -1.27 -23.07 -3.52
CA SER A 150 -1.03 -22.83 -2.10
C SER A 150 -0.48 -24.05 -1.34
N LEU A 151 -0.48 -25.24 -1.95
CA LEU A 151 -0.11 -26.48 -1.26
C LEU A 151 1.30 -26.45 -0.64
N PRO A 152 2.37 -25.98 -1.29
CA PRO A 152 3.70 -25.90 -0.67
C PRO A 152 3.73 -24.99 0.56
N PHE A 153 2.97 -23.90 0.56
CA PHE A 153 2.83 -23.02 1.70
C PHE A 153 2.08 -23.69 2.85
N MET A 154 0.95 -24.34 2.54
CA MET A 154 0.16 -25.04 3.54
C MET A 154 0.94 -26.18 4.20
N GLU A 155 1.71 -26.94 3.42
CA GLU A 155 2.59 -28.00 3.94
C GLU A 155 3.69 -27.42 4.83
N SER A 156 4.29 -26.28 4.45
CA SER A 156 5.30 -25.60 5.27
C SER A 156 4.73 -25.11 6.60
N VAL A 157 3.50 -24.56 6.58
CA VAL A 157 2.77 -24.14 7.79
C VAL A 157 2.49 -25.33 8.69
N ARG A 158 2.00 -26.46 8.13
CA ARG A 158 1.78 -27.69 8.89
C ARG A 158 3.06 -28.18 9.58
N GLN A 159 4.19 -28.16 8.86
CA GLN A 159 5.50 -28.54 9.43
C GLN A 159 5.91 -27.57 10.54
N LEU A 160 5.81 -26.26 10.35
CA LEU A 160 6.13 -25.25 11.37
C LEU A 160 5.27 -25.41 12.63
N MET A 161 3.97 -25.69 12.48
CA MET A 161 3.09 -25.93 13.63
C MET A 161 3.50 -27.18 14.44
N VAL A 162 3.99 -28.22 13.77
CA VAL A 162 4.52 -29.42 14.43
C VAL A 162 5.87 -29.14 15.09
N GLU A 163 6.80 -28.48 14.39
CA GLU A 163 8.16 -28.20 14.87
C GLU A 163 8.18 -27.21 16.05
N LEU A 164 7.37 -26.16 15.99
CA LEU A 164 7.31 -25.12 17.02
C LEU A 164 6.34 -25.47 18.16
N GLY A 165 5.33 -26.28 17.86
CA GLY A 165 4.30 -26.73 18.79
C GLY A 165 3.22 -25.68 19.10
N HIS A 166 2.12 -26.15 19.68
CA HIS A 166 0.91 -25.35 19.94
C HIS A 166 1.10 -24.15 20.88
N LYS A 167 2.15 -24.14 21.69
CA LYS A 167 2.45 -22.99 22.56
C LYS A 167 3.05 -21.80 21.80
N ARG A 168 3.56 -22.05 20.60
CA ARG A 168 4.20 -21.02 19.76
C ARG A 168 3.47 -20.75 18.47
N THR A 169 2.46 -21.53 18.14
CA THR A 169 1.73 -21.40 16.88
C THR A 169 0.23 -21.40 17.09
N MET A 170 -0.47 -20.66 16.25
CA MET A 170 -1.92 -20.60 16.17
C MET A 170 -2.34 -20.49 14.72
N LEU A 171 -3.47 -21.08 14.35
CA LEU A 171 -4.06 -20.90 13.03
C LEU A 171 -5.42 -20.22 13.14
N MET A 172 -5.56 -19.12 12.42
CA MET A 172 -6.81 -18.41 12.18
C MET A 172 -7.30 -18.73 10.77
N HIS A 173 -8.55 -19.13 10.64
CA HIS A 173 -9.14 -19.46 9.34
C HIS A 173 -10.35 -18.58 9.06
N LEU A 174 -10.32 -17.87 7.93
CA LEU A 174 -11.43 -17.04 7.48
C LEU A 174 -12.37 -17.84 6.58
N THR A 175 -13.67 -17.68 6.81
CA THR A 175 -14.72 -18.29 5.99
C THR A 175 -15.86 -17.31 5.72
N LEU A 176 -16.76 -17.70 4.84
CA LEU A 176 -17.95 -16.95 4.50
C LEU A 176 -19.20 -17.68 5.00
N LEU A 177 -20.11 -16.94 5.62
CA LEU A 177 -21.49 -17.37 5.92
C LEU A 177 -22.45 -16.69 4.94
N PRO A 178 -22.71 -17.27 3.77
CA PRO A 178 -23.61 -16.67 2.79
C PRO A 178 -25.05 -16.73 3.26
N TYR A 179 -25.78 -15.66 3.03
CA TYR A 179 -27.23 -15.61 3.23
C TYR A 179 -27.95 -15.98 1.94
N ILE A 180 -28.80 -16.99 2.00
CA ILE A 180 -29.62 -17.41 0.86
C ILE A 180 -31.00 -16.76 0.95
N LYS A 181 -31.23 -15.73 0.15
CA LYS A 181 -32.48 -14.94 0.17
C LYS A 181 -33.73 -15.79 0.00
N SER A 182 -33.72 -16.80 -0.89
CA SER A 182 -34.84 -17.70 -1.14
C SER A 182 -35.18 -18.60 0.04
N ALA A 183 -34.21 -18.90 0.91
CA ALA A 183 -34.38 -19.74 2.10
C ALA A 183 -34.48 -18.90 3.39
N ALA A 184 -34.26 -17.59 3.30
CA ALA A 184 -34.22 -16.65 4.40
C ALA A 184 -33.31 -17.11 5.57
N GLU A 185 -32.15 -17.71 5.25
CA GLU A 185 -31.25 -18.24 6.26
C GLU A 185 -29.77 -18.11 5.89
N LEU A 186 -28.90 -18.05 6.89
CA LEU A 186 -27.44 -18.18 6.77
C LEU A 186 -27.06 -19.66 6.56
N LYS A 187 -26.15 -19.92 5.64
CA LYS A 187 -25.65 -21.26 5.37
C LYS A 187 -24.26 -21.48 5.97
N THR A 188 -24.18 -22.46 6.87
CA THR A 188 -22.92 -22.84 7.54
C THR A 188 -22.12 -23.91 6.77
N LYS A 189 -22.71 -24.52 5.72
CA LYS A 189 -22.07 -25.59 4.95
C LYS A 189 -20.78 -25.17 4.27
N PRO A 190 -20.65 -23.99 3.63
CA PRO A 190 -19.39 -23.55 3.02
C PRO A 190 -18.27 -23.47 4.04
N THR A 191 -18.52 -22.93 5.22
CA THR A 191 -17.59 -22.88 6.36
C THR A 191 -17.17 -24.29 6.79
N GLN A 192 -18.11 -25.21 6.98
CA GLN A 192 -17.80 -26.59 7.35
C GLN A 192 -16.93 -27.29 6.31
N HIS A 193 -17.19 -27.11 5.01
CA HIS A 193 -16.40 -27.67 3.93
C HIS A 193 -15.00 -27.09 3.88
N SER A 194 -14.86 -25.78 4.04
CA SER A 194 -13.56 -25.11 4.06
C SER A 194 -12.67 -25.61 5.20
N VAL A 195 -13.22 -25.75 6.40
CA VAL A 195 -12.49 -26.33 7.54
C VAL A 195 -12.17 -27.81 7.31
N LYS A 196 -13.07 -28.58 6.69
CA LYS A 196 -12.80 -29.98 6.34
C LYS A 196 -11.62 -30.11 5.38
N GLU A 197 -11.52 -29.22 4.40
CA GLU A 197 -10.39 -29.17 3.47
C GLU A 197 -9.08 -28.89 4.20
N LEU A 198 -9.10 -27.92 5.14
CA LEU A 198 -7.95 -27.62 5.98
C LEU A 198 -7.53 -28.82 6.85
N LEU A 199 -8.50 -29.51 7.43
CA LEU A 199 -8.25 -30.75 8.20
C LEU A 199 -7.67 -31.88 7.35
N SER A 200 -8.00 -31.96 6.06
CA SER A 200 -7.45 -32.96 5.15
C SER A 200 -5.95 -32.79 4.91
N ILE A 201 -5.44 -31.57 5.08
CA ILE A 201 -4.01 -31.23 5.03
C ILE A 201 -3.32 -31.54 6.39
N GLY A 202 -4.10 -31.82 7.43
CA GLY A 202 -3.59 -32.07 8.78
C GLY A 202 -3.47 -30.81 9.66
N ILE A 203 -4.23 -29.77 9.36
CA ILE A 203 -4.23 -28.51 10.11
C ILE A 203 -5.61 -28.28 10.73
N GLN A 204 -5.65 -28.05 12.05
CA GLN A 204 -6.85 -27.68 12.80
C GLN A 204 -6.82 -26.16 13.06
N PRO A 205 -7.87 -25.40 12.70
CA PRO A 205 -7.96 -24.00 13.08
C PRO A 205 -8.21 -23.84 14.59
N ASP A 206 -7.54 -22.87 15.19
CA ASP A 206 -7.73 -22.45 16.58
C ASP A 206 -8.80 -21.36 16.70
N ILE A 207 -8.82 -20.41 15.74
CA ILE A 207 -9.83 -19.36 15.64
C ILE A 207 -10.46 -19.43 14.25
N LEU A 208 -11.79 -19.31 14.20
CA LEU A 208 -12.57 -19.27 12.98
C LEU A 208 -13.23 -17.90 12.85
N ILE A 209 -12.85 -17.12 11.82
CA ILE A 209 -13.46 -15.84 11.51
C ILE A 209 -14.50 -16.05 10.42
N CYS A 210 -15.76 -15.80 10.77
CA CYS A 210 -16.90 -15.99 9.88
C CYS A 210 -17.39 -14.65 9.35
N ARG A 211 -17.00 -14.30 8.11
CA ARG A 211 -17.52 -13.10 7.44
C ARG A 211 -18.98 -13.28 7.05
N THR A 212 -19.79 -12.24 7.22
CA THR A 212 -21.21 -12.26 6.93
C THR A 212 -21.76 -10.84 6.74
N GLU A 213 -22.86 -10.71 5.99
CA GLU A 213 -23.64 -9.47 5.89
C GLU A 213 -24.67 -9.33 7.01
N TYR A 214 -25.02 -10.42 7.69
CA TYR A 214 -26.13 -10.51 8.63
C TYR A 214 -25.67 -10.89 10.04
N ASP A 215 -26.51 -10.62 11.03
CA ASP A 215 -26.27 -11.05 12.40
C ASP A 215 -26.36 -12.59 12.51
N VAL A 216 -25.51 -13.16 13.34
CA VAL A 216 -25.42 -14.61 13.57
C VAL A 216 -25.86 -14.90 15.00
N ASP A 217 -26.85 -15.77 15.16
CA ASP A 217 -27.33 -16.17 16.47
C ASP A 217 -26.39 -17.16 17.18
N ALA A 218 -26.55 -17.29 18.48
CA ALA A 218 -25.75 -18.16 19.32
C ALA A 218 -25.89 -19.66 18.95
N ASP A 219 -27.06 -20.09 18.43
CA ASP A 219 -27.27 -21.48 18.01
C ASP A 219 -26.49 -21.80 16.74
N THR A 220 -26.48 -20.88 15.78
CA THR A 220 -25.65 -20.98 14.57
C THR A 220 -24.17 -21.01 14.92
N THR A 221 -23.71 -20.15 15.83
CA THR A 221 -22.32 -20.14 16.32
C THR A 221 -21.94 -21.47 16.98
N ARG A 222 -22.77 -22.02 17.86
CA ARG A 222 -22.56 -23.32 18.48
C ARG A 222 -22.54 -24.46 17.46
N LYS A 223 -23.40 -24.40 16.45
CA LYS A 223 -23.41 -25.38 15.35
C LYS A 223 -22.11 -25.34 14.56
N ILE A 224 -21.60 -24.13 14.21
CA ILE A 224 -20.32 -23.99 13.52
C ILE A 224 -19.20 -24.59 14.38
N ALA A 225 -19.11 -24.21 15.64
CA ALA A 225 -18.12 -24.70 16.59
C ALA A 225 -18.07 -26.25 16.64
N LEU A 226 -19.25 -26.87 16.76
CA LEU A 226 -19.38 -28.33 16.81
C LEU A 226 -18.88 -29.02 15.53
N PHE A 227 -19.25 -28.50 14.34
CA PHE A 227 -18.90 -29.11 13.06
C PHE A 227 -17.47 -28.83 12.62
N THR A 228 -16.83 -27.81 13.17
CA THR A 228 -15.46 -27.40 12.82
C THR A 228 -14.42 -27.77 13.89
N ASN A 229 -14.88 -28.37 15.00
CA ASN A 229 -14.03 -28.72 16.13
C ASN A 229 -13.22 -27.51 16.68
N VAL A 230 -13.88 -26.36 16.74
CA VAL A 230 -13.36 -25.11 17.31
C VAL A 230 -14.15 -24.75 18.55
N GLU A 231 -13.54 -24.17 19.57
CA GLU A 231 -14.26 -23.68 20.75
C GLU A 231 -15.29 -22.62 20.35
N ALA A 232 -16.48 -22.65 20.97
CA ALA A 232 -17.55 -21.71 20.61
C ALA A 232 -17.13 -20.23 20.77
N ARG A 233 -16.29 -19.92 21.77
CA ARG A 233 -15.73 -18.57 22.00
C ARG A 233 -14.72 -18.16 20.93
N ALA A 234 -14.17 -19.10 20.17
CA ALA A 234 -13.20 -18.88 19.11
C ALA A 234 -13.86 -18.85 17.71
N VAL A 235 -15.19 -18.95 17.62
CA VAL A 235 -15.95 -18.67 16.41
C VAL A 235 -16.35 -17.19 16.42
N VAL A 236 -15.57 -16.38 15.70
CA VAL A 236 -15.67 -14.93 15.66
C VAL A 236 -16.54 -14.51 14.47
N VAL A 237 -17.55 -13.71 14.70
CA VAL A 237 -18.41 -13.17 13.65
C VAL A 237 -17.86 -11.83 13.17
N CYS A 238 -17.50 -11.75 11.88
CA CYS A 238 -17.05 -10.52 11.23
C CYS A 238 -18.12 -10.03 10.26
N LYS A 239 -19.03 -9.20 10.76
CA LYS A 239 -20.06 -8.58 9.94
C LYS A 239 -19.44 -7.49 9.04
N ASP A 240 -19.97 -7.35 7.82
CA ASP A 240 -19.53 -6.30 6.91
C ASP A 240 -19.69 -4.92 7.56
N ALA A 241 -18.60 -4.18 7.64
CA ALA A 241 -18.52 -2.89 8.31
C ALA A 241 -18.55 -1.73 7.32
N ARG A 242 -18.96 -0.55 7.77
CA ARG A 242 -18.93 0.68 6.95
C ARG A 242 -17.50 1.14 6.65
N SER A 243 -16.55 0.77 7.49
CA SER A 243 -15.12 1.03 7.33
C SER A 243 -14.30 -0.15 7.86
N ILE A 244 -13.23 -0.50 7.16
CA ILE A 244 -12.28 -1.54 7.61
C ILE A 244 -11.64 -1.20 8.97
N TYR A 245 -11.57 0.07 9.31
CA TYR A 245 -11.01 0.56 10.58
C TYR A 245 -11.93 0.30 11.80
N GLN A 246 -13.15 -0.21 11.59
CA GLN A 246 -14.01 -0.71 12.67
C GLN A 246 -13.64 -2.14 13.12
N ILE A 247 -12.95 -2.91 12.28
CA ILE A 247 -12.68 -4.33 12.52
C ILE A 247 -11.85 -4.58 13.79
N PRO A 248 -10.81 -3.78 14.13
CA PRO A 248 -10.11 -3.95 15.41
C PRO A 248 -11.06 -3.91 16.61
N ARG A 249 -11.99 -2.96 16.67
CA ARG A 249 -13.00 -2.86 17.73
C ARG A 249 -13.93 -4.08 17.74
N THR A 250 -14.40 -4.52 16.56
CA THR A 250 -15.26 -5.71 16.42
C THR A 250 -14.58 -6.98 16.96
N PHE A 251 -13.29 -7.13 16.74
CA PHE A 251 -12.54 -8.29 17.26
C PHE A 251 -12.25 -8.17 18.76
N TYR A 252 -11.95 -6.97 19.26
CA TYR A 252 -11.79 -6.70 20.69
C TYR A 252 -13.05 -7.06 21.48
N GLU A 253 -14.23 -6.65 21.01
CA GLU A 253 -15.53 -6.93 21.64
C GLU A 253 -15.87 -8.43 21.69
N GLN A 254 -15.21 -9.24 20.86
CA GLN A 254 -15.31 -10.70 20.86
C GLN A 254 -14.10 -11.39 21.52
N ASN A 255 -13.25 -10.64 22.25
CA ASN A 255 -12.13 -11.13 23.03
C ASN A 255 -11.08 -11.90 22.18
N VAL A 256 -10.87 -11.51 20.91
CA VAL A 256 -9.92 -12.21 20.01
C VAL A 256 -8.48 -12.08 20.52
N ASP A 257 -8.12 -10.91 21.02
CA ASP A 257 -6.81 -10.63 21.61
C ASP A 257 -6.59 -11.42 22.91
N ASP A 258 -7.61 -11.57 23.76
CA ASP A 258 -7.54 -12.40 24.96
C ASP A 258 -7.32 -13.88 24.63
N LEU A 259 -8.04 -14.42 23.62
CA LEU A 259 -7.83 -15.78 23.14
C LEU A 259 -6.39 -16.03 22.69
N ILE A 260 -5.79 -15.07 22.00
CA ILE A 260 -4.40 -15.16 21.53
C ILE A 260 -3.43 -15.05 22.70
N CYS A 261 -3.66 -14.08 23.61
CA CYS A 261 -2.83 -13.88 24.78
C CYS A 261 -2.85 -15.10 25.72
N GLU A 262 -4.03 -15.68 25.96
CA GLU A 262 -4.19 -16.91 26.73
C GLU A 262 -3.39 -18.08 26.09
N ARG A 263 -3.50 -18.27 24.78
CA ARG A 263 -2.77 -19.33 24.05
C ARG A 263 -1.26 -19.20 24.17
N PHE A 264 -0.74 -17.98 24.05
CA PHE A 264 0.70 -17.72 24.06
C PHE A 264 1.28 -17.44 25.45
N GLY A 265 0.44 -17.40 26.47
CA GLY A 265 0.87 -17.19 27.86
C GLY A 265 1.20 -15.74 28.20
N TYR A 266 0.62 -14.79 27.51
CA TYR A 266 0.74 -13.35 27.77
C TYR A 266 -0.31 -12.90 28.82
N ASN A 267 -0.19 -13.36 30.05
CA ASN A 267 -1.21 -13.15 31.08
C ASN A 267 -1.19 -11.77 31.76
N ASP A 268 -0.06 -11.05 31.68
CA ASP A 268 0.17 -9.81 32.42
C ASP A 268 0.17 -8.56 31.53
N LEU A 269 -0.35 -8.64 30.30
CA LEU A 269 -0.44 -7.50 29.40
C LEU A 269 -1.65 -6.62 29.75
N PRO A 270 -1.55 -5.30 29.51
CA PRO A 270 -2.70 -4.40 29.66
C PRO A 270 -3.79 -4.75 28.62
N GLU A 271 -5.00 -4.29 28.88
CA GLU A 271 -6.06 -4.29 27.87
C GLU A 271 -5.66 -3.44 26.66
N ALA A 272 -6.21 -3.76 25.48
CA ALA A 272 -5.92 -3.02 24.27
C ALA A 272 -6.53 -1.61 24.32
N ASP A 273 -5.69 -0.58 24.21
CA ASP A 273 -6.17 0.80 24.05
C ASP A 273 -6.50 1.07 22.58
N LEU A 274 -7.79 1.18 22.27
CA LEU A 274 -8.31 1.44 20.93
C LEU A 274 -8.80 2.88 20.74
N THR A 275 -8.48 3.80 21.64
CA THR A 275 -8.92 5.21 21.60
C THR A 275 -8.61 5.86 20.24
N ASP A 276 -7.40 5.65 19.70
CA ASP A 276 -7.01 6.18 18.40
C ASP A 276 -7.88 5.61 17.25
N TRP A 277 -8.21 4.31 17.32
CA TRP A 277 -9.09 3.66 16.33
C TRP A 277 -10.52 4.18 16.41
N ASP A 278 -11.04 4.39 17.61
CA ASP A 278 -12.38 4.95 17.81
C ASP A 278 -12.47 6.38 17.26
N ASN A 279 -11.41 7.20 17.46
CA ASN A 279 -11.31 8.54 16.89
C ASN A 279 -11.28 8.53 15.35
N VAL A 280 -10.56 7.59 14.74
CA VAL A 280 -10.54 7.38 13.27
C VAL A 280 -11.94 7.05 12.77
N VAL A 281 -12.61 6.10 13.40
CA VAL A 281 -13.97 5.66 13.03
C VAL A 281 -14.98 6.80 13.19
N GLU A 282 -14.91 7.53 14.30
CA GLU A 282 -15.78 8.68 14.57
C GLU A 282 -15.63 9.76 13.48
N ALA A 283 -14.40 10.12 13.12
CA ALA A 283 -14.13 11.11 12.07
C ALA A 283 -14.65 10.67 10.69
N LEU A 284 -14.52 9.37 10.37
CA LEU A 284 -15.01 8.81 9.10
C LEU A 284 -16.55 8.79 9.01
N LEU A 285 -17.22 8.47 10.11
CA LEU A 285 -18.67 8.31 10.12
C LEU A 285 -19.42 9.63 10.26
N ASN A 286 -18.78 10.66 10.83
CA ASN A 286 -19.37 11.95 11.13
C ASN A 286 -18.57 13.14 10.53
N PRO A 287 -18.33 13.16 9.21
CA PRO A 287 -17.63 14.27 8.56
C PRO A 287 -18.48 15.56 8.59
N GLU A 288 -17.85 16.71 8.73
CA GLU A 288 -18.52 18.02 8.76
C GLU A 288 -19.19 18.34 7.41
N TYR A 289 -18.48 18.06 6.31
CA TYR A 289 -18.97 18.22 4.93
C TYR A 289 -18.12 17.39 3.95
N THR A 290 -18.41 17.51 2.66
CA THR A 290 -17.70 16.80 1.60
C THR A 290 -16.88 17.77 0.75
N VAL A 291 -15.60 17.45 0.52
CA VAL A 291 -14.74 18.10 -0.48
C VAL A 291 -14.51 17.17 -1.67
N ARG A 292 -14.41 17.74 -2.87
CA ARG A 292 -14.25 16.98 -4.12
C ARG A 292 -12.82 17.11 -4.64
N VAL A 293 -12.13 15.98 -4.79
CA VAL A 293 -10.78 15.90 -5.36
C VAL A 293 -10.88 15.24 -6.73
N ALA A 294 -10.55 15.99 -7.79
CA ALA A 294 -10.40 15.42 -9.12
C ALA A 294 -9.04 14.71 -9.21
N MET A 295 -9.05 13.39 -9.31
CA MET A 295 -7.85 12.59 -9.54
C MET A 295 -7.69 12.27 -11.03
N VAL A 296 -6.74 12.96 -11.69
CA VAL A 296 -6.53 12.85 -13.13
C VAL A 296 -5.49 11.76 -13.42
N GLY A 297 -5.97 10.57 -13.78
CA GLY A 297 -5.17 9.35 -13.91
C GLY A 297 -5.44 8.56 -15.18
N LYS A 298 -4.69 7.44 -15.33
CA LYS A 298 -4.82 6.50 -16.47
C LYS A 298 -5.72 5.30 -16.17
N TYR A 299 -5.76 4.86 -14.92
CA TYR A 299 -6.40 3.62 -14.47
C TYR A 299 -7.65 3.91 -13.64
N VAL A 300 -8.44 4.87 -14.10
CA VAL A 300 -9.60 5.40 -13.36
C VAL A 300 -10.73 4.39 -13.17
N GLU A 301 -10.79 3.36 -14.02
CA GLU A 301 -11.76 2.27 -13.91
C GLU A 301 -11.36 1.22 -12.85
N LEU A 302 -10.13 1.30 -12.33
CA LEU A 302 -9.59 0.35 -11.36
C LEU A 302 -9.07 1.08 -10.12
N PRO A 303 -9.91 1.33 -9.11
CA PRO A 303 -9.51 2.05 -7.89
C PRO A 303 -8.32 1.43 -7.15
N ASP A 304 -8.15 0.12 -7.22
CA ASP A 304 -7.03 -0.59 -6.58
C ASP A 304 -5.65 -0.27 -7.22
N ALA A 305 -5.62 0.28 -8.45
CA ALA A 305 -4.38 0.78 -9.04
C ALA A 305 -3.83 2.04 -8.32
N TYR A 306 -4.67 2.74 -7.59
CA TYR A 306 -4.36 3.93 -6.80
C TYR A 306 -4.66 3.75 -5.31
N LYS A 307 -4.54 2.51 -4.81
CA LYS A 307 -4.99 2.15 -3.47
C LYS A 307 -4.38 3.04 -2.39
N SER A 308 -3.06 3.21 -2.39
CA SER A 308 -2.37 4.03 -1.38
C SER A 308 -2.72 5.52 -1.48
N VAL A 309 -2.90 6.05 -2.70
CA VAL A 309 -3.35 7.45 -2.90
C VAL A 309 -4.77 7.63 -2.35
N ASN A 310 -5.67 6.70 -2.65
CA ASN A 310 -7.05 6.72 -2.15
C ASN A 310 -7.10 6.68 -0.61
N GLU A 311 -6.30 5.80 -0.01
CA GLU A 311 -6.20 5.71 1.45
C GLU A 311 -5.57 6.98 2.04
N ALA A 312 -4.52 7.55 1.42
CA ALA A 312 -3.90 8.79 1.90
C ALA A 312 -4.87 9.99 1.85
N LEU A 313 -5.71 10.08 0.82
CA LEU A 313 -6.79 11.07 0.74
C LEU A 313 -7.85 10.84 1.83
N LEU A 314 -8.24 9.59 2.07
CA LEU A 314 -9.15 9.22 3.16
C LEU A 314 -8.57 9.62 4.52
N HIS A 315 -7.30 9.30 4.78
CA HIS A 315 -6.61 9.66 6.02
C HIS A 315 -6.54 11.17 6.22
N ALA A 316 -6.26 11.92 5.16
CA ALA A 316 -6.30 13.38 5.19
C ALA A 316 -7.71 13.93 5.50
N GLY A 317 -8.74 13.26 4.97
CA GLY A 317 -10.13 13.54 5.32
C GLY A 317 -10.41 13.35 6.80
N ILE A 318 -9.90 12.27 7.42
CA ILE A 318 -9.98 12.00 8.86
C ILE A 318 -9.36 13.14 9.67
N GLN A 319 -8.12 13.55 9.31
CA GLN A 319 -7.40 14.63 9.99
C GLN A 319 -8.13 15.98 9.89
N ASN A 320 -8.81 16.25 8.79
CA ASN A 320 -9.53 17.49 8.52
C ASN A 320 -11.02 17.45 8.88
N ARG A 321 -11.53 16.30 9.38
CA ARG A 321 -12.94 16.07 9.69
C ARG A 321 -13.88 16.27 8.50
N VAL A 322 -13.42 15.95 7.29
CA VAL A 322 -14.20 16.06 6.05
C VAL A 322 -14.25 14.73 5.31
N LYS A 323 -15.33 14.50 4.58
CA LYS A 323 -15.40 13.42 3.61
C LYS A 323 -14.69 13.84 2.33
N VAL A 324 -13.71 13.08 1.89
CA VAL A 324 -13.09 13.28 0.57
C VAL A 324 -13.83 12.43 -0.44
N GLN A 325 -14.46 13.09 -1.41
CA GLN A 325 -15.02 12.44 -2.58
C GLN A 325 -13.98 12.52 -3.71
N ILE A 326 -13.56 11.37 -4.21
CA ILE A 326 -12.61 11.27 -5.31
C ILE A 326 -13.39 11.16 -6.61
N ASP A 327 -13.25 12.14 -7.49
CA ASP A 327 -13.78 12.12 -8.85
C ASP A 327 -12.64 11.67 -9.78
N TYR A 328 -12.74 10.44 -10.29
CA TYR A 328 -11.73 9.89 -11.18
C TYR A 328 -11.92 10.46 -12.58
N VAL A 329 -10.89 11.15 -13.10
CA VAL A 329 -10.88 11.77 -14.42
C VAL A 329 -9.91 11.04 -15.31
N ASN A 330 -10.40 10.48 -16.44
CA ASN A 330 -9.57 9.82 -17.42
C ASN A 330 -8.70 10.83 -18.16
N ALA A 331 -7.39 10.74 -17.99
CA ALA A 331 -6.45 11.67 -18.58
C ALA A 331 -6.44 11.63 -20.13
N GLU A 332 -6.69 10.48 -20.74
CA GLU A 332 -6.73 10.36 -22.21
C GLU A 332 -7.99 11.02 -22.79
N GLU A 333 -9.13 10.86 -22.14
CA GLU A 333 -10.37 11.53 -22.55
C GLU A 333 -10.27 13.06 -22.39
N LEU A 334 -9.59 13.51 -21.35
CA LEU A 334 -9.39 14.93 -21.09
C LEU A 334 -8.56 15.64 -22.17
N GLU A 335 -7.79 14.89 -22.98
CA GLU A 335 -7.07 15.46 -24.14
C GLU A 335 -7.99 16.10 -25.18
N SER A 336 -9.22 15.62 -25.32
CA SER A 336 -10.21 16.09 -26.30
C SER A 336 -11.39 16.85 -25.68
N GLN A 337 -11.56 16.80 -24.36
CA GLN A 337 -12.67 17.42 -23.65
C GLN A 337 -12.37 18.87 -23.25
N ASP A 338 -13.43 19.63 -22.93
CA ASP A 338 -13.29 20.94 -22.27
C ASP A 338 -12.92 20.75 -20.80
N VAL A 339 -11.67 21.03 -20.49
CA VAL A 339 -11.09 20.86 -19.14
C VAL A 339 -11.84 21.69 -18.10
N ALA A 340 -12.25 22.92 -18.45
CA ALA A 340 -12.96 23.80 -17.55
C ALA A 340 -14.33 23.20 -17.16
N GLU A 341 -15.02 22.55 -18.10
CA GLU A 341 -16.32 21.92 -17.82
C GLU A 341 -16.15 20.65 -16.96
N VAL A 342 -15.11 19.83 -17.23
CA VAL A 342 -14.86 18.60 -16.49
C VAL A 342 -14.42 18.86 -15.05
N LEU A 343 -13.59 19.89 -14.82
CA LEU A 343 -12.98 20.17 -13.53
C LEU A 343 -13.67 21.30 -12.73
N LYS A 344 -14.77 21.86 -13.22
CA LYS A 344 -15.48 23.02 -12.61
C LYS A 344 -15.89 22.85 -11.15
N ASP A 345 -16.21 21.61 -10.75
CA ASP A 345 -16.70 21.28 -9.42
C ASP A 345 -15.60 20.74 -8.47
N ALA A 346 -14.34 20.71 -8.92
CA ALA A 346 -13.24 20.23 -8.13
C ALA A 346 -12.78 21.27 -7.11
N ASP A 347 -12.75 20.91 -5.84
CA ASP A 347 -12.16 21.71 -4.77
C ASP A 347 -10.63 21.59 -4.74
N ALA A 348 -10.09 20.53 -5.31
CA ALA A 348 -8.65 20.31 -5.49
C ALA A 348 -8.39 19.29 -6.64
N ILE A 349 -7.19 19.34 -7.22
CA ILE A 349 -6.76 18.46 -8.32
C ILE A 349 -5.51 17.70 -7.91
N LEU A 350 -5.51 16.35 -8.10
CA LEU A 350 -4.38 15.48 -7.86
C LEU A 350 -3.98 14.76 -9.15
N VAL A 351 -2.70 14.82 -9.50
CA VAL A 351 -2.12 14.01 -10.58
C VAL A 351 -1.18 12.97 -9.98
N PRO A 352 -1.57 11.69 -9.99
CA PRO A 352 -0.79 10.62 -9.38
C PRO A 352 0.40 10.19 -10.23
N GLY A 353 1.26 9.36 -9.65
CA GLY A 353 2.34 8.68 -10.32
C GLY A 353 1.90 7.81 -11.52
N GLY A 354 2.86 7.37 -12.29
CA GLY A 354 2.67 6.51 -13.47
C GLY A 354 3.89 6.49 -14.36
N PHE A 355 3.83 5.70 -15.43
CA PHE A 355 4.89 5.56 -16.42
C PHE A 355 4.33 5.70 -17.84
N GLY A 356 5.19 6.12 -18.79
CA GLY A 356 4.89 6.21 -20.22
C GLY A 356 4.03 7.42 -20.59
N GLU A 357 3.97 7.67 -21.90
CA GLU A 357 3.44 8.90 -22.52
C GLU A 357 1.91 9.01 -22.50
N ARG A 358 1.20 7.90 -22.42
CA ARG A 358 -0.27 7.83 -22.54
C ARG A 358 -0.97 8.75 -21.52
N GLY A 359 -1.84 9.66 -21.97
CA GLY A 359 -2.63 10.59 -21.16
C GLY A 359 -1.82 11.74 -20.53
N THR A 360 -0.57 11.97 -20.95
CA THR A 360 0.26 13.04 -20.36
C THR A 360 -0.22 14.43 -20.73
N GLU A 361 -0.72 14.64 -21.96
CA GLU A 361 -1.25 15.94 -22.40
C GLU A 361 -2.53 16.31 -21.63
N GLY A 362 -3.42 15.34 -21.38
CA GLY A 362 -4.62 15.59 -20.55
C GLY A 362 -4.26 15.92 -19.09
N LYS A 363 -3.26 15.25 -18.52
CA LYS A 363 -2.73 15.60 -17.21
C LYS A 363 -2.15 17.02 -17.19
N MET A 364 -1.36 17.40 -18.20
CA MET A 364 -0.82 18.76 -18.29
C MET A 364 -1.90 19.82 -18.43
N LYS A 365 -2.97 19.55 -19.17
CA LYS A 365 -4.14 20.46 -19.24
C LYS A 365 -4.81 20.64 -17.87
N ALA A 366 -4.94 19.56 -17.08
CA ALA A 366 -5.48 19.65 -15.71
C ALA A 366 -4.55 20.44 -14.78
N ILE A 367 -3.24 20.28 -14.90
CA ILE A 367 -2.23 21.03 -14.15
C ILE A 367 -2.29 22.52 -14.50
N GLN A 368 -2.37 22.84 -15.79
CA GLN A 368 -2.55 24.22 -16.27
C GLN A 368 -3.83 24.83 -15.71
N PHE A 369 -4.94 24.10 -15.77
CA PHE A 369 -6.22 24.57 -15.21
C PHE A 369 -6.09 24.87 -13.71
N ALA A 370 -5.48 23.97 -12.93
CA ALA A 370 -5.26 24.19 -11.50
C ALA A 370 -4.45 25.45 -11.23
N ARG A 371 -3.32 25.61 -11.94
CA ARG A 371 -2.41 26.76 -11.82
C ARG A 371 -3.08 28.09 -12.15
N GLU A 372 -3.82 28.15 -13.27
CA GLU A 372 -4.43 29.39 -13.77
C GLU A 372 -5.68 29.79 -12.99
N ASN A 373 -6.43 28.85 -12.44
CA ASN A 373 -7.67 29.09 -11.71
C ASN A 373 -7.50 29.09 -10.18
N GLY A 374 -6.28 28.95 -9.68
CA GLY A 374 -6.01 28.95 -8.23
C GLY A 374 -6.59 27.74 -7.48
N VAL A 375 -6.87 26.63 -8.18
CA VAL A 375 -7.37 25.38 -7.58
C VAL A 375 -6.22 24.63 -6.93
N PRO A 376 -6.30 24.24 -5.66
CA PRO A 376 -5.26 23.45 -4.99
C PRO A 376 -4.79 22.25 -5.82
N PHE A 377 -3.47 22.10 -5.96
CA PHE A 377 -2.86 21.07 -6.79
C PHE A 377 -1.81 20.25 -6.02
N LEU A 378 -1.87 18.93 -6.16
CA LEU A 378 -0.84 18.00 -5.72
C LEU A 378 -0.40 17.10 -6.88
N GLY A 379 0.90 17.14 -7.21
CA GLY A 379 1.52 16.25 -8.20
C GLY A 379 2.45 15.23 -7.54
N ILE A 380 2.30 13.93 -7.85
CA ILE A 380 3.10 12.85 -7.28
C ILE A 380 3.90 12.17 -8.39
N CYS A 381 5.22 12.04 -8.24
CA CYS A 381 6.15 11.36 -9.14
C CYS A 381 5.99 11.86 -10.59
N LEU A 382 5.38 11.12 -11.50
CA LEU A 382 5.06 11.61 -12.85
C LEU A 382 4.23 12.91 -12.81
N GLY A 383 3.37 13.08 -11.81
CA GLY A 383 2.59 14.31 -11.62
C GLY A 383 3.48 15.54 -11.39
N MET A 384 4.57 15.41 -10.65
CA MET A 384 5.57 16.46 -10.50
C MET A 384 6.30 16.73 -11.83
N GLN A 385 6.75 15.68 -12.52
CA GLN A 385 7.46 15.80 -13.78
C GLN A 385 6.62 16.56 -14.82
N LEU A 386 5.34 16.23 -14.91
CA LEU A 386 4.40 16.92 -15.81
C LEU A 386 4.09 18.36 -15.37
N ALA A 387 4.06 18.63 -14.06
CA ALA A 387 3.90 19.99 -13.55
C ALA A 387 5.09 20.90 -13.94
N VAL A 388 6.30 20.36 -13.87
CA VAL A 388 7.51 21.09 -14.30
C VAL A 388 7.53 21.29 -15.81
N ILE A 389 7.11 20.28 -16.61
CA ILE A 389 7.01 20.38 -18.07
C ILE A 389 5.95 21.42 -18.47
N GLU A 390 4.76 21.38 -17.87
CA GLU A 390 3.69 22.35 -18.11
C GLU A 390 4.18 23.78 -17.84
N TYR A 391 4.81 23.99 -16.68
CA TYR A 391 5.32 25.30 -16.31
C TYR A 391 6.42 25.80 -17.25
N ALA A 392 7.32 24.92 -17.65
CA ALA A 392 8.38 25.24 -18.61
C ALA A 392 7.80 25.67 -19.96
N ARG A 393 6.80 24.97 -20.47
CA ARG A 393 6.15 25.26 -21.76
C ARG A 393 5.36 26.57 -21.72
N ASN A 394 4.49 26.71 -20.73
CA ASN A 394 3.46 27.75 -20.72
C ASN A 394 3.87 29.02 -19.95
N VAL A 395 4.84 28.97 -19.05
CA VAL A 395 5.30 30.09 -18.23
C VAL A 395 6.74 30.48 -18.54
N ALA A 396 7.65 29.49 -18.64
CA ALA A 396 9.07 29.78 -18.90
C ALA A 396 9.43 29.90 -20.40
N GLY A 397 8.50 29.62 -21.32
CA GLY A 397 8.66 29.82 -22.77
C GLY A 397 9.52 28.74 -23.44
N ILE A 398 9.71 27.58 -22.83
CA ILE A 398 10.46 26.45 -23.41
C ILE A 398 9.44 25.49 -24.08
N ALA A 399 8.95 25.89 -25.25
CA ALA A 399 7.79 25.25 -25.90
C ALA A 399 7.98 23.74 -26.21
N ASP A 400 9.22 23.28 -26.41
CA ASP A 400 9.58 21.89 -26.71
C ASP A 400 10.06 21.09 -25.47
N ALA A 401 9.90 21.66 -24.25
CA ALA A 401 10.24 20.97 -23.00
C ALA A 401 9.45 19.66 -22.87
N THR A 402 10.16 18.57 -22.59
CA THR A 402 9.56 17.24 -22.43
C THR A 402 10.46 16.30 -21.64
N SER A 403 10.02 15.04 -21.46
CA SER A 403 10.79 13.95 -20.87
C SER A 403 11.45 13.12 -21.96
N THR A 404 12.69 12.63 -21.70
CA THR A 404 13.33 11.64 -22.56
C THR A 404 12.61 10.28 -22.50
N GLU A 405 11.74 10.05 -21.51
CA GLU A 405 10.82 8.91 -21.50
C GLU A 405 9.85 8.95 -22.68
N PHE A 406 9.36 10.15 -23.05
CA PHE A 406 8.37 10.35 -24.11
C PHE A 406 9.02 10.60 -25.47
N ASN A 407 10.09 11.38 -25.49
CA ASN A 407 10.83 11.73 -26.70
C ASN A 407 12.34 11.71 -26.46
N ARG A 408 13.00 10.60 -26.84
CA ARG A 408 14.45 10.43 -26.70
C ARG A 408 15.29 11.41 -27.52
N SER A 409 14.72 12.02 -28.56
CA SER A 409 15.39 12.95 -29.47
C SER A 409 15.13 14.43 -29.15
N THR A 410 14.51 14.73 -28.01
CA THR A 410 14.20 16.11 -27.63
C THR A 410 15.46 16.98 -27.49
N LYS A 411 15.33 18.26 -27.86
CA LYS A 411 16.39 19.26 -27.65
C LYS A 411 16.30 19.93 -26.27
N SER A 412 15.15 19.79 -25.61
CA SER A 412 14.88 20.34 -24.28
C SER A 412 14.48 19.24 -23.30
N PRO A 413 15.42 18.35 -22.91
CA PRO A 413 15.20 17.26 -21.98
C PRO A 413 15.08 17.80 -20.55
N LEU A 414 13.89 18.30 -20.21
CA LEU A 414 13.61 18.83 -18.87
C LEU A 414 13.57 17.73 -17.82
N ILE A 415 13.09 16.55 -18.22
CA ILE A 415 13.10 15.33 -17.44
C ILE A 415 13.92 14.28 -18.20
N GLY A 416 14.83 13.58 -17.53
CA GLY A 416 15.69 12.58 -18.16
C GLY A 416 16.23 11.55 -17.19
N LEU A 417 16.91 10.51 -17.70
CA LEU A 417 17.61 9.54 -16.88
C LEU A 417 18.81 10.19 -16.20
N ILE A 418 19.11 9.84 -14.96
CA ILE A 418 20.30 10.35 -14.22
C ILE A 418 21.60 10.10 -15.01
N THR A 419 21.65 9.01 -15.76
CA THR A 419 22.81 8.64 -16.58
C THR A 419 22.99 9.47 -17.85
N GLU A 420 22.00 10.28 -18.23
CA GLU A 420 22.02 11.20 -19.38
C GLU A 420 22.49 12.60 -18.98
N TRP A 421 22.79 12.84 -17.70
CA TRP A 421 23.18 14.14 -17.19
C TRP A 421 24.70 14.28 -17.16
N LEU A 422 25.13 15.49 -17.41
CA LEU A 422 26.54 15.87 -17.38
C LEU A 422 27.09 15.73 -15.96
N ASP A 423 28.31 15.18 -15.85
CA ASP A 423 29.10 15.32 -14.63
C ASP A 423 29.42 16.81 -14.38
N GLU A 424 30.00 17.14 -13.22
CA GLU A 424 30.40 18.51 -12.86
C GLU A 424 31.39 19.15 -13.87
N ARG A 425 31.87 18.36 -14.85
CA ARG A 425 32.79 18.78 -15.91
C ARG A 425 32.12 18.92 -17.29
N GLY A 426 30.83 18.61 -17.42
CA GLY A 426 30.10 18.76 -18.66
C GLY A 426 30.24 17.58 -19.64
N GLU A 427 30.71 16.41 -19.21
CA GLU A 427 30.83 15.22 -20.04
C GLU A 427 29.64 14.25 -19.82
N VAL A 428 29.05 13.77 -20.91
CA VAL A 428 27.98 12.76 -20.88
C VAL A 428 28.58 11.42 -20.50
N GLN A 429 28.33 10.92 -19.31
CA GLN A 429 28.61 9.52 -19.00
C GLN A 429 27.60 8.63 -19.75
N GLN A 430 27.97 8.17 -20.94
CA GLN A 430 27.28 7.12 -21.65
C GLN A 430 27.41 5.80 -20.88
N ARG A 431 26.39 5.45 -20.09
CA ARG A 431 26.13 4.04 -19.76
C ARG A 431 25.32 3.45 -20.91
N SER A 432 25.77 2.30 -21.43
CA SER A 432 25.16 1.64 -22.58
C SER A 432 23.66 1.36 -22.34
N ALA A 433 22.87 1.46 -23.42
CA ALA A 433 21.44 1.14 -23.45
C ALA A 433 21.10 -0.33 -23.05
N ASP A 434 22.11 -1.18 -22.89
CA ASP A 434 22.03 -2.59 -22.50
C ASP A 434 22.29 -2.84 -21.01
N SER A 435 22.52 -1.79 -20.19
CA SER A 435 22.58 -1.96 -18.75
C SER A 435 21.18 -2.27 -18.22
N ASP A 436 21.11 -3.31 -17.38
CA ASP A 436 19.90 -3.81 -16.74
C ASP A 436 19.00 -2.66 -16.26
N LEU A 437 17.85 -2.51 -16.91
CA LEU A 437 16.88 -1.43 -16.65
C LEU A 437 16.38 -1.42 -15.20
N GLY A 438 16.46 -2.56 -14.49
CA GLY A 438 16.15 -2.68 -13.07
C GLY A 438 17.14 -1.96 -12.15
N GLY A 439 18.41 -1.82 -12.56
CA GLY A 439 19.49 -1.25 -11.72
C GLY A 439 19.56 0.27 -11.64
N THR A 440 18.73 1.01 -12.38
CA THR A 440 18.73 2.49 -12.43
C THR A 440 17.55 3.14 -11.70
N MET A 441 16.65 2.35 -11.15
CA MET A 441 15.46 2.87 -10.47
C MET A 441 15.80 3.28 -9.03
N ARG A 442 15.38 4.48 -8.64
CA ARG A 442 15.37 4.88 -7.23
C ARG A 442 14.18 4.23 -6.56
N LEU A 443 14.45 3.37 -5.59
CA LEU A 443 13.46 2.56 -4.88
C LEU A 443 13.63 2.69 -3.36
N GLY A 444 12.50 2.71 -2.66
CA GLY A 444 12.43 2.70 -1.20
C GLY A 444 12.70 4.05 -0.56
N ALA A 445 12.89 4.02 0.75
CA ALA A 445 13.05 5.20 1.57
C ALA A 445 14.37 5.93 1.28
N GLN A 446 14.26 7.22 0.98
CA GLN A 446 15.40 8.10 0.75
C GLN A 446 15.19 9.43 1.47
N LYS A 447 16.31 10.01 1.91
CA LYS A 447 16.33 11.30 2.56
C LYS A 447 16.22 12.43 1.54
N SER A 448 15.42 13.46 1.88
CA SER A 448 15.35 14.72 1.15
C SER A 448 15.54 15.89 2.12
N GLU A 449 16.20 16.95 1.64
CA GLU A 449 16.40 18.20 2.37
C GLU A 449 15.46 19.26 1.79
N LEU A 450 14.58 19.79 2.64
CA LEU A 450 13.62 20.82 2.27
C LEU A 450 14.23 22.22 2.48
N VAL A 451 13.89 23.12 1.58
CA VAL A 451 14.37 24.51 1.65
C VAL A 451 13.59 25.28 2.70
N ALA A 452 14.27 25.86 3.68
CA ALA A 452 13.67 26.65 4.74
C ALA A 452 12.80 27.79 4.19
N GLY A 453 11.64 28.01 4.82
CA GLY A 453 10.70 29.06 4.42
C GLY A 453 9.84 28.73 3.19
N THR A 454 9.91 27.52 2.67
CA THR A 454 8.99 27.02 1.65
C THR A 454 7.72 26.45 2.28
N LYS A 455 6.63 26.43 1.51
CA LYS A 455 5.35 25.84 1.93
C LYS A 455 5.51 24.35 2.24
N THR A 456 6.32 23.65 1.45
CA THR A 456 6.62 22.24 1.66
C THR A 456 7.29 22.02 3.02
N ALA A 457 8.32 22.80 3.39
CA ALA A 457 8.98 22.69 4.69
C ALA A 457 8.03 23.06 5.85
N GLU A 458 7.17 24.06 5.66
CA GLU A 458 6.14 24.43 6.65
C GLU A 458 5.17 23.29 6.93
N VAL A 459 4.69 22.63 5.88
CA VAL A 459 3.72 21.53 5.96
C VAL A 459 4.31 20.29 6.65
N TYR A 460 5.55 19.95 6.35
CA TYR A 460 6.25 18.84 7.03
C TYR A 460 6.69 19.19 8.47
N GLY A 461 6.86 20.49 8.75
CA GLY A 461 7.40 20.93 10.04
C GLY A 461 8.86 20.52 10.29
N SER A 462 9.59 20.21 9.22
CA SER A 462 10.97 19.74 9.23
C SER A 462 11.67 20.15 7.94
N GLU A 463 12.99 20.38 8.03
CA GLU A 463 13.85 20.59 6.87
C GLU A 463 14.46 19.27 6.34
N GLU A 464 14.25 18.17 7.03
CA GLU A 464 14.73 16.83 6.69
C GLU A 464 13.57 15.85 6.71
N ILE A 465 13.35 15.13 5.61
CA ILE A 465 12.31 14.12 5.47
C ILE A 465 12.85 12.83 4.88
N ILE A 466 12.14 11.74 5.12
CA ILE A 466 12.42 10.45 4.52
C ILE A 466 11.14 9.95 3.85
N GLU A 467 11.21 9.78 2.52
CA GLU A 467 10.07 9.35 1.71
C GLU A 467 10.45 8.23 0.76
N ARG A 468 9.46 7.45 0.31
CA ARG A 468 9.69 6.31 -0.58
C ARG A 468 9.64 6.74 -2.04
N HIS A 469 10.57 6.23 -2.81
CA HIS A 469 10.73 6.48 -4.24
C HIS A 469 10.43 5.25 -5.08
N ARG A 470 9.93 5.48 -6.30
CA ARG A 470 9.74 4.46 -7.34
C ARG A 470 9.77 5.13 -8.71
N HIS A 471 10.95 5.54 -9.17
CA HIS A 471 11.10 6.23 -10.46
C HIS A 471 12.52 6.11 -11.02
N ARG A 472 12.66 6.36 -12.33
CA ARG A 472 13.94 6.34 -13.07
C ARG A 472 14.31 7.71 -13.60
N TYR A 473 13.32 8.54 -13.90
CA TYR A 473 13.48 9.84 -14.52
C TYR A 473 13.48 10.92 -13.46
N GLU A 474 14.32 11.94 -13.67
CA GLU A 474 14.55 13.04 -12.74
C GLU A 474 14.47 14.36 -13.47
N MET A 475 14.19 15.44 -12.76
CA MET A 475 14.27 16.79 -13.28
C MET A 475 15.74 17.17 -13.55
N ASN A 476 16.02 17.74 -14.72
CA ASN A 476 17.33 18.20 -15.10
C ASN A 476 17.65 19.58 -14.45
N ASN A 477 18.60 19.59 -13.53
CA ASN A 477 18.98 20.77 -12.74
C ASN A 477 19.40 22.00 -13.59
N ARG A 478 19.79 21.77 -14.85
CA ARG A 478 20.12 22.83 -15.79
C ARG A 478 19.00 23.85 -16.00
N TYR A 479 17.75 23.42 -15.82
CA TYR A 479 16.57 24.26 -16.03
C TYR A 479 16.10 24.99 -14.76
N ILE A 480 16.68 24.71 -13.60
CA ILE A 480 16.28 25.35 -12.32
C ILE A 480 16.31 26.88 -12.42
N PRO A 481 17.40 27.53 -12.91
CA PRO A 481 17.46 29.00 -12.91
C PRO A 481 16.33 29.67 -13.70
N VAL A 482 15.96 29.12 -14.86
CA VAL A 482 14.90 29.69 -15.70
C VAL A 482 13.52 29.49 -15.10
N LEU A 483 13.28 28.37 -14.42
CA LEU A 483 11.99 28.12 -13.75
C LEU A 483 11.83 28.99 -12.51
N GLU A 484 12.89 29.14 -11.70
CA GLU A 484 12.86 30.00 -10.51
C GLU A 484 12.74 31.50 -10.88
N GLU A 485 13.38 31.96 -11.96
CA GLU A 485 13.19 33.33 -12.48
C GLU A 485 11.72 33.61 -12.80
N LYS A 486 10.97 32.60 -13.24
CA LYS A 486 9.55 32.72 -13.59
C LYS A 486 8.60 32.46 -12.42
N GLY A 487 9.12 32.11 -11.24
CA GLY A 487 8.34 32.05 -10.00
C GLY A 487 7.99 30.63 -9.52
N MET A 488 8.44 29.58 -10.19
CA MET A 488 8.45 28.24 -9.59
C MET A 488 9.61 28.15 -8.59
N LYS A 489 9.37 27.58 -7.42
CA LYS A 489 10.39 27.39 -6.39
C LYS A 489 10.75 25.92 -6.28
N ILE A 490 12.05 25.60 -6.30
CA ILE A 490 12.52 24.30 -5.88
C ILE A 490 12.52 24.27 -4.36
N SER A 491 11.68 23.44 -3.77
CA SER A 491 11.45 23.39 -2.32
C SER A 491 12.13 22.23 -1.62
N GLY A 492 12.78 21.31 -2.35
CA GLY A 492 13.54 20.22 -1.75
C GLY A 492 14.48 19.52 -2.73
N TYR A 493 15.56 18.97 -2.18
CA TYR A 493 16.63 18.29 -2.91
C TYR A 493 17.07 17.00 -2.23
N SER A 494 17.59 16.06 -3.01
CA SER A 494 18.34 14.93 -2.46
C SER A 494 19.70 15.39 -1.94
N PRO A 495 20.16 14.92 -0.75
CA PRO A 495 21.37 15.47 -0.11
C PRO A 495 22.67 15.15 -0.86
N VAL A 496 22.74 14.03 -1.58
CA VAL A 496 23.99 13.55 -2.19
C VAL A 496 24.15 14.02 -3.63
N GLN A 497 23.09 13.88 -4.45
CA GLN A 497 23.12 14.18 -5.88
C GLN A 497 22.49 15.53 -6.23
N HIS A 498 21.93 16.20 -5.23
CA HIS A 498 21.22 17.47 -5.37
C HIS A 498 20.12 17.45 -6.44
N LEU A 499 19.41 16.29 -6.55
CA LEU A 499 18.30 16.11 -7.45
C LEU A 499 17.06 16.81 -6.88
N VAL A 500 16.22 17.33 -7.76
CA VAL A 500 14.99 18.01 -7.36
C VAL A 500 13.97 16.99 -6.84
N GLU A 501 13.58 17.13 -5.60
CA GLU A 501 12.61 16.25 -4.93
C GLU A 501 11.22 16.87 -4.81
N THR A 502 11.16 18.21 -4.65
CA THR A 502 9.89 18.92 -4.51
C THR A 502 9.95 20.27 -5.19
N VAL A 503 8.81 20.66 -5.78
CA VAL A 503 8.61 21.99 -6.38
C VAL A 503 7.31 22.61 -5.88
N GLU A 504 7.26 23.94 -5.81
CA GLU A 504 6.05 24.67 -5.44
C GLU A 504 5.93 25.99 -6.21
N ILE A 505 4.72 26.52 -6.28
CA ILE A 505 4.45 27.88 -6.78
C ILE A 505 4.01 28.74 -5.59
N PRO A 506 4.90 29.57 -4.99
CA PRO A 506 4.59 30.31 -3.78
C PRO A 506 3.42 31.31 -3.92
N ALA A 507 3.21 31.85 -5.12
CA ALA A 507 2.11 32.77 -5.40
C ALA A 507 0.72 32.08 -5.47
N HIS A 508 0.70 30.75 -5.57
CA HIS A 508 -0.52 29.96 -5.61
C HIS A 508 -1.00 29.59 -4.20
N SER A 509 -2.32 29.47 -4.01
CA SER A 509 -2.90 29.10 -2.70
C SER A 509 -2.36 27.76 -2.15
N TRP A 510 -2.21 26.78 -3.03
CA TRP A 510 -1.57 25.49 -2.80
C TRP A 510 -1.18 24.87 -4.15
N PHE A 511 0.10 24.85 -4.48
CA PHE A 511 0.61 24.15 -5.65
C PHE A 511 1.94 23.51 -5.24
N ILE A 512 1.90 22.22 -4.93
CA ILE A 512 3.06 21.45 -4.52
C ILE A 512 3.11 20.17 -5.37
N ALA A 513 4.31 19.81 -5.81
CA ALA A 513 4.53 18.54 -6.48
C ALA A 513 5.84 17.90 -6.01
N VAL A 514 5.82 16.58 -5.88
CA VAL A 514 6.89 15.79 -5.26
C VAL A 514 7.30 14.62 -6.14
N GLN A 515 8.59 14.29 -6.16
CA GLN A 515 9.14 13.19 -6.96
C GLN A 515 8.92 11.82 -6.28
N PHE A 516 8.89 11.80 -4.97
CA PHE A 516 8.62 10.62 -4.14
C PHE A 516 7.13 10.29 -4.04
N HIS A 517 6.80 9.21 -3.34
CA HIS A 517 5.45 8.68 -3.15
C HIS A 517 5.01 8.80 -1.68
N PRO A 518 4.47 9.95 -1.24
CA PRO A 518 4.07 10.18 0.15
C PRO A 518 2.87 9.32 0.57
N GLU A 519 2.12 8.77 -0.40
CA GLU A 519 1.00 7.89 -0.16
C GLU A 519 1.38 6.58 0.55
N PHE A 520 2.62 6.11 0.36
CA PHE A 520 3.07 4.85 0.98
C PHE A 520 3.31 4.95 2.49
N THR A 521 3.49 6.16 3.02
CA THR A 521 3.76 6.38 4.45
C THR A 521 2.56 6.94 5.21
N SER A 522 1.42 7.14 4.55
CA SER A 522 0.19 7.62 5.18
C SER A 522 -0.50 6.54 6.03
N SER A 523 -0.98 6.93 7.21
CA SER A 523 -1.74 6.06 8.11
C SER A 523 -3.05 6.71 8.58
N PRO A 524 -4.08 5.93 8.97
CA PRO A 524 -5.37 6.50 9.40
C PRO A 524 -5.28 7.28 10.70
N ARG A 525 -4.39 6.87 11.62
CA ARG A 525 -4.24 7.48 12.95
C ARG A 525 -3.43 8.76 12.93
N ASP A 526 -2.39 8.82 12.10
CA ASP A 526 -1.45 9.94 12.08
C ASP A 526 -1.57 10.81 10.81
N GLY A 527 -2.20 10.30 9.75
CA GLY A 527 -2.26 10.95 8.44
C GLY A 527 -0.90 10.98 7.75
N HIS A 528 -0.79 11.87 6.76
CA HIS A 528 0.48 12.28 6.16
C HIS A 528 0.46 13.80 6.00
N PRO A 529 1.48 14.56 6.41
CA PRO A 529 1.42 16.01 6.47
C PRO A 529 1.09 16.67 5.13
N LEU A 530 1.67 16.16 4.03
CA LEU A 530 1.41 16.70 2.69
C LEU A 530 -0.05 16.52 2.26
N PHE A 531 -0.63 15.33 2.47
CA PHE A 531 -2.03 15.07 2.14
C PHE A 531 -2.98 15.83 3.08
N ALA A 532 -2.66 15.92 4.37
CA ALA A 532 -3.45 16.68 5.33
C ALA A 532 -3.52 18.17 4.93
N GLY A 533 -2.38 18.76 4.58
CA GLY A 533 -2.32 20.15 4.10
C GLY A 533 -3.02 20.35 2.75
N PHE A 534 -2.93 19.39 1.84
CA PHE A 534 -3.65 19.43 0.56
C PHE A 534 -5.17 19.44 0.75
N ILE A 535 -5.69 18.59 1.63
CA ILE A 535 -7.13 18.55 1.94
C ILE A 535 -7.57 19.78 2.75
N ASP A 536 -6.72 20.35 3.62
CA ASP A 536 -7.00 21.63 4.26
C ASP A 536 -7.11 22.76 3.22
N ALA A 537 -6.27 22.78 2.19
CA ALA A 537 -6.38 23.71 1.08
C ALA A 537 -7.68 23.51 0.26
N ALA A 538 -8.07 22.25 -0.01
CA ALA A 538 -9.34 21.92 -0.64
C ALA A 538 -10.54 22.39 0.20
N LYS A 539 -10.47 22.22 1.53
CA LYS A 539 -11.46 22.71 2.49
C LYS A 539 -11.63 24.23 2.41
N LYS A 540 -10.52 24.97 2.36
CA LYS A 540 -10.53 26.43 2.20
C LYS A 540 -11.09 26.86 0.85
N GLN A 541 -10.80 26.12 -0.22
CA GLN A 541 -11.34 26.38 -1.56
C GLN A 541 -12.86 26.18 -1.59
N TYR A 542 -13.34 25.04 -1.05
CA TYR A 542 -14.78 24.77 -0.90
C TYR A 542 -15.52 25.89 -0.16
N GLN A 543 -14.94 26.42 0.93
CA GLN A 543 -15.54 27.50 1.73
C GLN A 543 -15.59 28.85 1.00
N LYS A 544 -14.71 29.07 0.00
CA LYS A 544 -14.72 30.32 -0.82
C LYS A 544 -15.72 30.25 -1.96
N THR A 545 -16.03 29.06 -2.47
CA THR A 545 -16.86 28.87 -3.66
C THR A 545 -18.33 28.65 -3.33
N LYS A 546 -18.65 28.35 -2.07
CA LYS A 546 -20.00 28.13 -1.53
C LYS A 546 -20.38 29.14 -0.46
#